data_ede322df25b082780bf50da4e78abef4
#
_entry.id   ede322df25b082780bf50da4e78abef4
#
_cell.length_a   1.000
_cell.length_b   1.000
_cell.length_c   1.000
_cell.angle_alpha   90.00
_cell.angle_beta   90.00
_cell.angle_gamma   90.00
#
_symmetry.space_group_name_H-M   'P 1'
#
loop_
_entity.id
_entity.type
_entity.pdbx_description
1 polymer ?
#
loop_
_entity_poly.entity_id
_entity_poly.type
_entity_poly.pdbx_seq_one_letter_code
_entity_poly.pdbx_strand_id
1 'polypeptide(L)'
;KIEEMKIHEKEHCDYFENEIKKRNITPTKFLPLWDLLGVSLGFGSTILGKKAAMLCTASVEEVIDEHYANQIKCLGSDEKKLKDKIIKFREDELHHKDIAYEEGATKKGLYSVLDKIIKTGSKIAINISEKI
;
A
#
# COMPACT_ATOMS: atom_id res chain seq x y z
N LYS A 1 15.86 3.96 7.81
CA LYS A 1 15.07 3.65 6.60
C LYS A 1 13.65 3.17 6.95
N ILE A 2 13.52 2.14 7.78
CA ILE A 2 12.20 1.61 8.20
C ILE A 2 11.40 2.64 9.00
N GLU A 3 12.02 3.39 9.89
CA GLU A 3 11.35 4.46 10.64
C GLU A 3 10.87 5.60 9.72
N GLU A 4 11.65 5.94 8.70
CA GLU A 4 11.25 6.92 7.68
C GLU A 4 10.01 6.45 6.92
N MET A 5 10.00 5.18 6.47
CA MET A 5 8.85 4.57 5.80
C MET A 5 7.61 4.63 6.70
N LYS A 6 7.75 4.28 7.97
CA LYS A 6 6.66 4.31 8.95
C LYS A 6 6.08 5.72 9.14
N ILE A 7 6.93 6.74 9.14
CA ILE A 7 6.51 8.14 9.23
C ILE A 7 5.69 8.53 8.00
N HIS A 8 6.16 8.16 6.80
CA HIS A 8 5.45 8.41 5.55
C HIS A 8 4.09 7.71 5.53
N GLU A 9 4.03 6.43 5.92
CA GLU A 9 2.79 5.67 5.98
C GLU A 9 1.77 6.29 6.93
N LYS A 10 2.24 6.79 8.07
CA LYS A 10 1.37 7.50 9.01
C LYS A 10 0.84 8.80 8.41
N GLU A 11 1.67 9.56 7.71
CA GLU A 11 1.27 10.78 7.02
C GLU A 11 0.20 10.50 5.96
N HIS A 12 0.39 9.44 5.16
CA HIS A 12 -0.59 9.01 4.15
C HIS A 12 -1.93 8.66 4.80
N CYS A 13 -1.89 7.84 5.85
CA CYS A 13 -3.09 7.42 6.57
C CYS A 13 -3.84 8.61 7.17
N ASP A 14 -3.15 9.48 7.89
CA ASP A 14 -3.74 10.66 8.52
C ASP A 14 -4.38 11.59 7.48
N TYR A 15 -3.71 11.79 6.34
CA TYR A 15 -4.24 12.60 5.25
C TYR A 15 -5.56 12.05 4.70
N PHE A 16 -5.60 10.77 4.39
CA PHE A 16 -6.81 10.14 3.84
C PHE A 16 -7.94 10.06 4.86
N GLU A 17 -7.66 9.80 6.12
CA GLU A 17 -8.66 9.86 7.19
C GLU A 17 -9.31 11.23 7.27
N ASN A 18 -8.51 12.29 7.22
CA ASN A 18 -9.02 13.66 7.23
C ASN A 18 -9.86 13.99 6.01
N GLU A 19 -9.43 13.56 4.82
CA GLU A 19 -10.19 13.76 3.59
C GLU A 19 -11.54 13.03 3.61
N ILE A 20 -11.57 11.81 4.11
CA ILE A 20 -12.80 11.03 4.25
C ILE A 20 -13.77 11.74 5.19
N LYS A 21 -13.29 12.25 6.33
CA LYS A 21 -14.10 13.00 7.28
C LYS A 21 -14.66 14.30 6.69
N LYS A 22 -13.81 15.07 6.00
CA LYS A 22 -14.23 16.32 5.35
C LYS A 22 -15.33 16.10 4.29
N ARG A 23 -15.27 14.98 3.59
CA ARG A 23 -16.19 14.65 2.50
C ARG A 23 -17.42 13.88 2.97
N ASN A 24 -17.53 13.59 4.27
CA ASN A 24 -18.62 12.78 4.84
C ASN A 24 -18.75 11.41 4.18
N ILE A 25 -17.62 10.79 3.82
CA ILE A 25 -17.58 9.47 3.19
C ILE A 25 -17.45 8.41 4.29
N THR A 26 -18.24 7.35 4.18
CA THR A 26 -18.14 6.20 5.07
C THR A 26 -17.05 5.25 4.53
N PRO A 27 -16.01 4.91 5.33
CA PRO A 27 -15.00 3.95 4.89
C PRO A 27 -15.60 2.54 4.75
N THR A 28 -14.85 1.66 4.09
CA THR A 28 -15.27 0.27 3.92
C THR A 28 -15.60 -0.41 5.26
N LYS A 29 -16.63 -1.23 5.27
CA LYS A 29 -17.02 -2.04 6.43
C LYS A 29 -15.99 -3.10 6.80
N PHE A 30 -15.12 -3.45 5.86
CA PHE A 30 -14.07 -4.45 6.04
C PHE A 30 -12.77 -3.91 6.61
N LEU A 31 -12.71 -2.62 6.99
CA LEU A 31 -11.48 -2.02 7.52
C LEU A 31 -10.86 -2.83 8.67
N PRO A 32 -11.62 -3.29 9.69
CA PRO A 32 -11.03 -4.12 10.75
C PRO A 32 -10.46 -5.45 10.24
N LEU A 33 -11.08 -6.03 9.20
CA LEU A 33 -10.57 -7.25 8.58
C LEU A 33 -9.26 -6.99 7.85
N TRP A 34 -9.17 -5.90 7.12
CA TRP A 34 -7.94 -5.52 6.41
C TRP A 34 -6.81 -5.22 7.38
N ASP A 35 -7.09 -4.56 8.50
CA ASP A 35 -6.11 -4.32 9.56
C ASP A 35 -5.56 -5.64 10.12
N LEU A 36 -6.45 -6.58 10.44
CA LEU A 36 -6.05 -7.90 10.93
C LEU A 36 -5.19 -8.66 9.93
N LEU A 37 -5.61 -8.69 8.65
CA LEU A 37 -4.88 -9.38 7.58
C LEU A 37 -3.52 -8.71 7.31
N GLY A 38 -3.46 -7.37 7.33
CA GLY A 38 -2.22 -6.62 7.15
C GLY A 38 -1.21 -6.90 8.25
N VAL A 39 -1.64 -6.86 9.52
CA VAL A 39 -0.79 -7.19 10.67
C VAL A 39 -0.33 -8.65 10.59
N SER A 40 -1.22 -9.57 10.26
CA SER A 40 -0.90 -11.00 10.12
C SER A 40 0.11 -11.24 8.99
N LEU A 41 -0.04 -10.57 7.85
CA LEU A 41 0.89 -10.67 6.74
C LEU A 41 2.27 -10.10 7.11
N GLY A 42 2.30 -8.93 7.72
CA GLY A 42 3.55 -8.30 8.17
C GLY A 42 4.30 -9.18 9.17
N PHE A 43 3.62 -9.66 10.21
CA PHE A 43 4.20 -10.54 11.22
C PHE A 43 4.66 -11.88 10.62
N GLY A 44 3.80 -12.53 9.82
CA GLY A 44 4.12 -13.79 9.17
C GLY A 44 5.33 -13.69 8.24
N SER A 45 5.43 -12.60 7.47
CA SER A 45 6.57 -12.39 6.59
C SER A 45 7.89 -12.22 7.36
N THR A 46 7.86 -11.56 8.53
CA THR A 46 9.07 -11.43 9.38
C THR A 46 9.54 -12.76 9.95
N ILE A 47 8.61 -13.66 10.29
CA ILE A 47 8.93 -15.03 10.72
C ILE A 47 9.65 -15.80 9.62
N LEU A 48 9.25 -15.59 8.36
CA LEU A 48 9.86 -16.23 7.19
C LEU A 48 11.25 -15.65 6.84
N GLY A 49 11.63 -14.55 7.48
CA GLY A 49 12.94 -13.93 7.35
C GLY A 49 12.92 -12.59 6.62
N LYS A 50 14.08 -11.92 6.63
CA LYS A 50 14.23 -10.56 6.09
C LYS A 50 13.84 -10.46 4.61
N LYS A 51 14.25 -11.43 3.79
CA LYS A 51 13.91 -11.42 2.35
C LYS A 51 12.40 -11.48 2.11
N ALA A 52 11.69 -12.31 2.87
CA ALA A 52 10.24 -12.41 2.79
C ALA A 52 9.56 -11.12 3.25
N ALA A 53 10.03 -10.52 4.33
CA ALA A 53 9.51 -9.25 4.83
C ALA A 53 9.72 -8.12 3.82
N MET A 54 10.90 -8.03 3.23
CA MET A 54 11.18 -7.02 2.22
C MET A 54 10.39 -7.26 0.93
N LEU A 55 10.20 -8.51 0.53
CA LEU A 55 9.35 -8.85 -0.60
C LEU A 55 7.89 -8.49 -0.33
N CYS A 56 7.39 -8.75 0.87
CA CYS A 56 6.03 -8.34 1.26
C CYS A 56 5.85 -6.84 1.07
N THR A 57 6.79 -6.04 1.56
CA THR A 57 6.80 -4.59 1.37
C THR A 57 6.78 -4.23 -0.13
N ALA A 58 7.73 -4.76 -0.91
CA ALA A 58 7.81 -4.46 -2.34
C ALA A 58 6.53 -4.83 -3.09
N SER A 59 5.95 -5.99 -2.79
CA SER A 59 4.73 -6.47 -3.46
C SER A 59 3.52 -5.55 -3.17
N VAL A 60 3.36 -5.12 -1.92
CA VAL A 60 2.29 -4.18 -1.52
C VAL A 60 2.52 -2.82 -2.19
N GLU A 61 3.75 -2.30 -2.16
CA GLU A 61 4.08 -1.01 -2.76
C GLU A 61 3.82 -0.97 -4.28
N GLU A 62 4.11 -2.07 -4.96
CA GLU A 62 3.83 -2.18 -6.40
C GLU A 62 2.32 -2.12 -6.70
N VAL A 63 1.48 -2.73 -5.87
CA VAL A 63 0.02 -2.63 -6.00
C VAL A 63 -0.48 -1.22 -5.69
N ILE A 64 0.05 -0.59 -4.65
CA ILE A 64 -0.31 0.77 -4.26
C ILE A 64 0.11 1.77 -5.35
N ASP A 65 1.30 1.61 -5.93
CA ASP A 65 1.75 2.45 -7.03
C ASP A 65 0.77 2.40 -8.21
N GLU A 66 0.35 1.21 -8.62
CA GLU A 66 -0.64 1.01 -9.69
C GLU A 66 -1.99 1.65 -9.31
N HIS A 67 -2.42 1.47 -8.06
CA HIS A 67 -3.67 2.03 -7.56
C HIS A 67 -3.64 3.56 -7.57
N TYR A 68 -2.58 4.18 -7.09
CA TYR A 68 -2.42 5.63 -7.13
C TYR A 68 -2.35 6.16 -8.57
N ALA A 69 -1.64 5.46 -9.47
CA ALA A 69 -1.59 5.83 -10.88
C ALA A 69 -2.99 5.86 -11.50
N ASN A 70 -3.82 4.88 -11.19
CA ASN A 70 -5.20 4.82 -11.68
C ASN A 70 -6.06 5.94 -11.09
N GLN A 71 -5.91 6.23 -9.80
CA GLN A 71 -6.61 7.34 -9.14
C GLN A 71 -6.24 8.69 -9.75
N ILE A 72 -4.97 8.92 -10.01
CA ILE A 72 -4.49 10.16 -10.66
C ILE A 72 -5.17 10.37 -12.02
N LYS A 73 -5.35 9.30 -12.80
CA LYS A 73 -6.03 9.37 -14.09
C LYS A 73 -7.52 9.72 -13.97
N CYS A 74 -8.16 9.33 -12.88
CA CYS A 74 -9.59 9.55 -12.66
C CYS A 74 -9.90 10.92 -12.06
N LEU A 75 -8.92 11.63 -11.49
CA LEU A 75 -9.13 12.92 -10.85
C LEU A 75 -9.05 14.06 -11.88
N GLY A 76 -10.07 14.92 -11.86
CA GLY A 76 -10.15 16.10 -12.69
C GLY A 76 -9.47 17.33 -12.10
N SER A 77 -9.55 18.45 -12.82
CA SER A 77 -8.97 19.73 -12.40
C SER A 77 -9.60 20.32 -11.13
N ASP A 78 -10.84 19.95 -10.82
CA ASP A 78 -11.55 20.30 -9.57
C ASP A 78 -10.94 19.63 -8.33
N GLU A 79 -10.17 18.57 -8.51
CA GLU A 79 -9.51 17.79 -7.45
C GLU A 79 -7.98 17.95 -7.49
N LYS A 80 -7.48 19.09 -7.91
CA LYS A 80 -6.03 19.32 -8.07
C LYS A 80 -5.24 19.09 -6.78
N LYS A 81 -5.76 19.57 -5.65
CA LYS A 81 -5.10 19.41 -4.34
C LYS A 81 -4.93 17.93 -3.95
N LEU A 82 -6.00 17.15 -4.09
CA LEU A 82 -5.98 15.72 -3.83
C LEU A 82 -5.04 15.01 -4.81
N LYS A 83 -5.11 15.35 -6.08
CA LYS A 83 -4.26 14.79 -7.13
C LYS A 83 -2.78 15.04 -6.84
N ASP A 84 -2.39 16.25 -6.48
CA ASP A 84 -1.00 16.60 -6.15
C ASP A 84 -0.50 15.82 -4.93
N LYS A 85 -1.35 15.61 -3.92
CA LYS A 85 -1.02 14.80 -2.75
C LYS A 85 -0.81 13.33 -3.11
N ILE A 86 -1.66 12.76 -3.95
CA ILE A 86 -1.54 11.36 -4.40
C ILE A 86 -0.26 11.19 -5.25
N ILE A 87 0.07 12.16 -6.09
CA ILE A 87 1.34 12.14 -6.84
C ILE A 87 2.53 12.08 -5.90
N LYS A 88 2.55 12.92 -4.86
CA LYS A 88 3.62 12.92 -3.86
C LYS A 88 3.68 11.59 -3.11
N PHE A 89 2.56 11.07 -2.66
CA PHE A 89 2.51 9.80 -1.95
C PHE A 89 2.97 8.63 -2.83
N ARG A 90 2.64 8.66 -4.12
CA ARG A 90 3.14 7.68 -5.08
C ARG A 90 4.67 7.71 -5.17
N GLU A 91 5.29 8.88 -5.15
CA GLU A 91 6.75 9.01 -5.11
C GLU A 91 7.33 8.37 -3.84
N ASP A 92 6.71 8.59 -2.68
CA ASP A 92 7.11 7.95 -1.43
C ASP A 92 7.03 6.42 -1.54
N GLU A 93 5.95 5.88 -2.12
CA GLU A 93 5.76 4.43 -2.30
C GLU A 93 6.82 3.82 -3.23
N LEU A 94 7.16 4.51 -4.31
CA LEU A 94 8.23 4.08 -5.20
C LEU A 94 9.58 4.05 -4.48
N HIS A 95 9.84 5.03 -3.63
CA HIS A 95 11.04 5.06 -2.79
C HIS A 95 11.06 3.91 -1.77
N HIS A 96 9.93 3.63 -1.12
CA HIS A 96 9.78 2.48 -0.21
C HIS A 96 10.05 1.16 -0.94
N LYS A 97 9.55 1.01 -2.15
CA LYS A 97 9.80 -0.16 -2.99
C LYS A 97 11.30 -0.33 -3.27
N ASP A 98 11.97 0.74 -3.66
CA ASP A 98 13.41 0.71 -3.95
C ASP A 98 14.20 0.30 -2.71
N ILE A 99 13.89 0.86 -1.54
CA ILE A 99 14.49 0.46 -0.26
C ILE A 99 14.28 -1.04 0.00
N ALA A 100 13.06 -1.56 -0.25
CA ALA A 100 12.77 -2.98 -0.04
C ALA A 100 13.66 -3.88 -0.89
N TYR A 101 13.89 -3.53 -2.16
CA TYR A 101 14.79 -4.29 -3.03
C TYR A 101 16.25 -4.15 -2.62
N GLU A 102 16.71 -2.97 -2.22
CA GLU A 102 18.05 -2.76 -1.68
C GLU A 102 18.30 -3.58 -0.42
N GLU A 103 17.28 -3.74 0.43
CA GLU A 103 17.36 -4.46 1.70
C GLU A 103 17.13 -5.97 1.57
N GLY A 104 16.94 -6.49 0.36
CA GLY A 104 16.96 -7.92 0.09
C GLY A 104 15.70 -8.53 -0.50
N ALA A 105 14.69 -7.75 -0.89
CA ALA A 105 13.53 -8.29 -1.58
C ALA A 105 13.97 -9.01 -2.86
N THR A 106 13.38 -10.16 -3.11
CA THR A 106 13.67 -10.98 -4.31
C THR A 106 12.41 -11.68 -4.77
N LYS A 107 12.30 -11.90 -6.08
CA LYS A 107 11.20 -12.66 -6.70
C LYS A 107 11.65 -14.01 -7.22
N LYS A 108 12.84 -14.49 -6.81
CA LYS A 108 13.40 -15.77 -7.25
C LYS A 108 12.75 -16.96 -6.53
N GLY A 109 12.49 -18.05 -7.26
CA GLY A 109 11.98 -19.30 -6.70
C GLY A 109 10.61 -19.13 -6.02
N LEU A 110 10.45 -19.64 -4.81
CA LEU A 110 9.20 -19.57 -4.05
C LEU A 110 8.77 -18.14 -3.70
N TYR A 111 9.69 -17.19 -3.68
CA TYR A 111 9.35 -15.77 -3.47
C TYR A 111 8.47 -15.22 -4.60
N SER A 112 8.61 -15.74 -5.83
CA SER A 112 7.71 -15.40 -6.94
C SER A 112 6.27 -15.79 -6.64
N VAL A 113 6.04 -16.93 -6.00
CA VAL A 113 4.70 -17.38 -5.60
C VAL A 113 4.15 -16.48 -4.50
N LEU A 114 4.96 -16.17 -3.50
CA LEU A 114 4.58 -15.27 -2.40
C LEU A 114 4.21 -13.88 -2.94
N ASP A 115 4.99 -13.34 -3.85
CA ASP A 115 4.70 -12.07 -4.53
C ASP A 115 3.33 -12.07 -5.19
N LYS A 116 3.00 -13.11 -5.94
CA LYS A 116 1.70 -13.26 -6.61
C LYS A 116 0.54 -13.36 -5.61
N ILE A 117 0.72 -14.09 -4.53
CA ILE A 117 -0.30 -14.23 -3.47
C ILE A 117 -0.57 -12.87 -2.83
N ILE A 118 0.46 -12.14 -2.45
CA ILE A 118 0.36 -10.82 -1.81
C ILE A 118 -0.32 -9.82 -2.76
N LYS A 119 0.11 -9.76 -4.00
CA LYS A 119 -0.47 -8.85 -4.99
C LYS A 119 -1.94 -9.17 -5.28
N THR A 120 -2.27 -10.43 -5.47
CA THR A 120 -3.64 -10.85 -5.72
C THR A 120 -4.54 -10.53 -4.53
N GLY A 121 -4.10 -10.84 -3.32
CA GLY A 121 -4.84 -10.50 -2.10
C GLY A 121 -5.05 -9.00 -1.93
N SER A 122 -4.02 -8.21 -2.16
CA SER A 122 -4.09 -6.74 -2.06
C SER A 122 -5.05 -6.15 -3.10
N LYS A 123 -5.01 -6.62 -4.34
CA LYS A 123 -5.94 -6.18 -5.40
C LYS A 123 -7.38 -6.55 -5.10
N ILE A 124 -7.61 -7.73 -4.56
CA ILE A 124 -8.94 -8.18 -4.12
C ILE A 124 -9.45 -7.28 -3.00
N ALA A 125 -8.62 -6.99 -2.01
CA ALA A 125 -8.98 -6.11 -0.90
C ALA A 125 -9.37 -4.70 -1.37
N ILE A 126 -8.60 -4.12 -2.28
CA ILE A 126 -8.89 -2.82 -2.89
C ILE A 126 -10.23 -2.88 -3.64
N ASN A 127 -10.42 -3.88 -4.48
CA ASN A 127 -11.62 -4.03 -5.30
C ASN A 127 -12.89 -4.17 -4.45
N ILE A 128 -12.83 -4.97 -3.40
CA ILE A 128 -13.97 -5.13 -2.46
C ILE A 128 -14.24 -3.81 -1.74
N SER A 129 -13.20 -3.13 -1.27
CA SER A 129 -13.31 -1.88 -0.51
C SER A 129 -13.90 -0.73 -1.34
N GLU A 130 -13.68 -0.73 -2.65
CA GLU A 130 -14.29 0.26 -3.55
C GLU A 130 -15.81 0.06 -3.71
N LYS A 131 -16.31 -1.14 -3.45
CA LYS A 131 -17.72 -1.51 -3.65
C LYS A 131 -18.54 -1.54 -2.36
N ILE A 132 -17.91 -1.77 -1.26
CA ILE A 132 -18.50 -1.95 0.06
C ILE A 132 -17.77 -1.11 1.11
#